data_edda090d489e75e30ea92975473b5eb4
#
_entry.id   edda090d489e75e30ea92975473b5eb4
#
_cell.length_a   1.000
_cell.length_b   1.000
_cell.length_c   1.000
_cell.angle_alpha   90.00
_cell.angle_beta   90.00
_cell.angle_gamma   90.00
#
_symmetry.space_group_name_H-M   'P 1'
#
loop_
_entity.id
_entity.type
_entity.pdbx_description
1 polymer ?
#
loop_
_entity_poly.entity_id
_entity_poly.type
_entity_poly.pdbx_seq_one_letter_code
_entity_poly.pdbx_strand_id
1 'polypeptide(L)'
;MKKNTIKQEVITDFGKNWSTYKQNRYIDKFNKPQFERYFKNFPWKKIKKNSKGFDAGCGTGRWAYFVAPKVGHLYCVDPSSAINVAKKNLKKFKNCLFYKKTLEEMPIKNS
;
A
#
# COMPACT_ATOMS: atom_id res chain seq x y z
N MET A 1 20.29 -19.04 -4.56
CA MET A 1 19.01 -19.75 -4.56
C MET A 1 18.43 -19.95 -3.19
N LYS A 2 19.25 -20.36 -2.19
CA LYS A 2 18.76 -20.49 -0.81
C LYS A 2 18.22 -19.18 -0.25
N LYS A 3 18.81 -18.03 -0.59
CA LYS A 3 18.33 -16.73 -0.13
C LYS A 3 16.93 -16.40 -0.64
N ASN A 4 16.64 -16.74 -1.89
CA ASN A 4 15.31 -16.48 -2.46
C ASN A 4 14.26 -17.40 -1.85
N THR A 5 14.63 -18.65 -1.57
CA THR A 5 13.73 -19.62 -0.94
C THR A 5 13.35 -19.18 0.47
N ILE A 6 14.34 -18.73 1.28
CA ILE A 6 14.09 -18.26 2.63
C ILE A 6 13.18 -17.03 2.59
N LYS A 7 13.44 -16.11 1.68
CA LYS A 7 12.63 -14.90 1.55
C LYS A 7 11.19 -15.23 1.17
N GLN A 8 10.99 -16.18 0.26
CA GLN A 8 9.66 -16.62 -0.14
C GLN A 8 8.94 -17.34 1.00
N GLU A 9 9.66 -18.17 1.76
CA GLU A 9 9.07 -18.83 2.91
C GLU A 9 8.57 -17.83 3.94
N VAL A 10 9.38 -16.81 4.25
CA VAL A 10 8.98 -15.77 5.19
C VAL A 10 7.74 -15.03 4.70
N ILE A 11 7.70 -14.67 3.42
CA ILE A 11 6.55 -13.98 2.82
C ILE A 11 5.32 -14.88 2.84
N THR A 12 5.48 -16.16 2.51
CA THR A 12 4.38 -17.12 2.48
C THR A 12 3.84 -17.36 3.88
N ASP A 13 4.73 -17.56 4.86
CA ASP A 13 4.32 -17.76 6.24
C ASP A 13 3.61 -16.53 6.80
N PHE A 14 4.11 -15.35 6.48
CA PHE A 14 3.48 -14.10 6.87
C PHE A 14 2.07 -14.02 6.31
N GLY A 15 1.90 -14.36 5.02
CA GLY A 15 0.60 -14.32 4.37
C GLY A 15 -0.36 -15.39 4.84
N LYS A 16 0.13 -16.58 5.20
CA LYS A 16 -0.72 -17.70 5.63
C LYS A 16 -1.14 -17.60 7.09
N ASN A 17 -0.22 -17.18 7.96
CA ASN A 17 -0.40 -17.28 9.40
C ASN A 17 -0.99 -16.00 10.02
N TRP A 18 -1.02 -14.92 9.27
CA TRP A 18 -1.53 -13.65 9.79
C TRP A 18 -3.00 -13.47 9.43
N SER A 19 -3.84 -13.47 10.45
CA SER A 19 -5.25 -13.07 10.29
C SER A 19 -5.31 -11.57 9.99
N THR A 20 -6.45 -11.12 9.44
CA THR A 20 -6.68 -9.69 9.19
C THR A 20 -6.45 -8.86 10.45
N TYR A 21 -6.90 -9.40 11.61
CA TYR A 21 -6.72 -8.73 12.89
C TYR A 21 -5.25 -8.55 13.24
N LYS A 22 -4.44 -9.60 13.09
CA LYS A 22 -3.01 -9.53 13.38
C LYS A 22 -2.28 -8.59 12.43
N GLN A 23 -2.64 -8.61 11.16
CA GLN A 23 -2.06 -7.69 10.17
C GLN A 23 -2.35 -6.24 10.53
N ASN A 24 -3.58 -5.94 10.90
CA ASN A 24 -3.98 -4.57 11.26
C ASN A 24 -3.23 -4.12 12.52
N ARG A 25 -3.09 -5.00 13.51
CA ARG A 25 -2.32 -4.67 14.72
C ARG A 25 -0.86 -4.41 14.41
N TYR A 26 -0.26 -5.23 13.55
CA TYR A 26 1.13 -5.05 13.13
C TYR A 26 1.30 -3.70 12.43
N ILE A 27 0.41 -3.39 11.51
CA ILE A 27 0.46 -2.13 10.77
C ILE A 27 0.35 -0.94 11.74
N ASP A 28 -0.61 -0.98 12.65
CA ASP A 28 -0.81 0.11 13.60
C ASP A 28 0.37 0.24 14.58
N LYS A 29 0.90 -0.86 15.05
CA LYS A 29 1.97 -0.83 16.05
C LYS A 29 3.33 -0.47 15.46
N PHE A 30 3.68 -1.05 14.32
CA PHE A 30 5.03 -0.92 13.77
C PHE A 30 5.13 0.06 12.61
N ASN A 31 4.13 0.13 11.75
CA ASN A 31 4.20 0.95 10.56
C ASN A 31 3.69 2.37 10.79
N LYS A 32 2.69 2.54 11.64
CA LYS A 32 2.10 3.86 11.88
C LYS A 32 3.12 4.88 12.40
N PRO A 33 3.97 4.57 13.39
CA PRO A 33 4.98 5.53 13.83
C PRO A 33 5.97 5.91 12.73
N GLN A 34 6.33 4.96 11.87
CA GLN A 34 7.22 5.23 10.74
C GLN A 34 6.55 6.14 9.72
N PHE A 35 5.28 5.88 9.44
CA PHE A 35 4.50 6.71 8.52
C PHE A 35 4.43 8.15 9.04
N GLU A 36 4.09 8.32 10.31
CA GLU A 36 3.98 9.64 10.91
C GLU A 36 5.31 10.41 10.85
N ARG A 37 6.42 9.69 11.01
CA ARG A 37 7.75 10.29 10.94
C ARG A 37 8.08 10.74 9.53
N TYR A 38 7.87 9.88 8.53
CA TYR A 38 8.20 10.18 7.14
C TYR A 38 7.32 11.28 6.57
N PHE A 39 6.06 11.33 6.96
CA PHE A 39 5.09 12.27 6.41
C PHE A 39 4.76 13.41 7.37
N LYS A 40 5.62 13.66 8.36
CA LYS A 40 5.40 14.66 9.38
C LYS A 40 5.10 16.05 8.81
N ASN A 41 5.84 16.45 7.78
CA ASN A 41 5.72 17.77 7.17
C ASN A 41 4.88 17.79 5.91
N PHE A 42 4.23 16.66 5.59
CA PHE A 42 3.39 16.58 4.41
C PHE A 42 2.12 17.42 4.61
N PRO A 43 1.73 18.24 3.61
CA PRO A 43 0.61 19.18 3.76
C PRO A 43 -0.74 18.50 3.57
N TRP A 44 -1.11 17.60 4.48
CA TRP A 44 -2.37 16.85 4.38
C TRP A 44 -3.59 17.76 4.32
N LYS A 45 -3.55 18.92 5.00
CA LYS A 45 -4.67 19.86 5.03
C LYS A 45 -4.96 20.47 3.65
N LYS A 46 -3.97 20.46 2.76
CA LYS A 46 -4.15 20.97 1.39
C LYS A 46 -4.71 19.93 0.44
N ILE A 47 -4.83 18.68 0.87
CA ILE A 47 -5.36 17.59 0.05
C ILE A 47 -6.88 17.67 0.06
N LYS A 48 -7.48 17.78 -1.11
CA LYS A 48 -8.93 17.87 -1.25
C LYS A 48 -9.58 16.50 -1.25
N LYS A 49 -10.88 16.44 -0.90
CA LYS A 49 -11.64 15.19 -0.85
C LYS A 49 -11.71 14.47 -2.19
N ASN A 50 -11.62 15.19 -3.29
CA ASN A 50 -11.65 14.60 -4.63
C ASN A 50 -10.27 14.42 -5.24
N SER A 51 -9.24 14.51 -4.42
CA SER A 51 -7.86 14.36 -4.88
C SER A 51 -7.58 12.93 -5.34
N LYS A 52 -6.62 12.79 -6.24
CA LYS A 52 -6.13 11.51 -6.73
C LYS A 52 -4.68 11.35 -6.30
N GLY A 53 -4.41 10.25 -5.60
CA GLY A 53 -3.05 9.92 -5.19
C GLY A 53 -2.56 8.69 -5.93
N PHE A 54 -1.25 8.63 -6.14
CA PHE A 54 -0.59 7.46 -6.74
C PHE A 54 0.45 6.93 -5.79
N ASP A 55 0.37 5.65 -5.49
CA ASP A 55 1.40 4.95 -4.74
C ASP A 55 2.15 4.05 -5.73
N ALA A 56 3.18 4.62 -6.35
CA ALA A 56 4.00 3.91 -7.33
C ALA A 56 4.94 2.96 -6.60
N GLY A 57 4.88 1.67 -6.95
CA GLY A 57 5.61 0.66 -6.22
C GLY A 57 5.01 0.41 -4.84
N CYS A 58 3.67 0.29 -4.80
CA CYS A 58 2.95 0.18 -3.53
C CYS A 58 3.29 -1.08 -2.73
N GLY A 59 3.82 -2.11 -3.38
CA GLY A 59 4.12 -3.38 -2.72
C GLY A 59 2.88 -3.97 -2.08
N THR A 60 2.98 -4.29 -0.79
CA THR A 60 1.87 -4.85 -0.02
C THR A 60 0.90 -3.81 0.53
N GLY A 61 1.11 -2.53 0.18
CA GLY A 61 0.24 -1.45 0.62
C GLY A 61 0.59 -0.86 1.98
N ARG A 62 1.83 -0.99 2.38
CA ARG A 62 2.30 -0.53 3.69
C ARG A 62 1.99 0.95 3.94
N TRP A 63 2.34 1.81 2.99
CA TRP A 63 2.09 3.26 3.13
C TRP A 63 0.68 3.62 2.67
N ALA A 64 0.18 2.93 1.66
CA ALA A 64 -1.18 3.17 1.15
C ALA A 64 -2.24 3.01 2.24
N TYR A 65 -2.02 2.12 3.19
CA TYR A 65 -2.91 1.91 4.32
C TYR A 65 -3.19 3.22 5.08
N PHE A 66 -2.17 4.08 5.21
CA PHE A 66 -2.31 5.34 5.93
C PHE A 66 -2.68 6.50 5.03
N VAL A 67 -2.40 6.42 3.74
CA VAL A 67 -2.70 7.47 2.77
C VAL A 67 -4.15 7.41 2.31
N ALA A 68 -4.70 6.20 2.14
CA ALA A 68 -6.04 6.01 1.59
C ALA A 68 -7.12 6.84 2.27
N PRO A 69 -7.16 6.93 3.63
CA PRO A 69 -8.18 7.75 4.29
C PRO A 69 -8.04 9.25 4.04
N LYS A 70 -6.91 9.69 3.50
CA LYS A 70 -6.58 11.11 3.37
C LYS A 70 -6.77 11.67 1.96
N VAL A 71 -7.09 10.80 0.99
CA VAL A 71 -7.24 11.20 -0.41
C VAL A 71 -8.60 10.74 -0.94
N GLY A 72 -9.03 11.33 -2.06
CA GLY A 72 -10.28 10.94 -2.68
C GLY A 72 -10.20 9.56 -3.32
N HIS A 73 -9.17 9.34 -4.13
CA HIS A 73 -8.87 8.05 -4.74
C HIS A 73 -7.38 7.78 -4.65
N LEU A 74 -7.03 6.54 -4.36
CA LEU A 74 -5.63 6.13 -4.30
C LEU A 74 -5.38 5.02 -5.31
N TYR A 75 -4.51 5.30 -6.27
CA TYR A 75 -4.10 4.34 -7.28
C TYR A 75 -2.84 3.63 -6.81
N CYS A 76 -3.00 2.36 -6.45
CA CYS A 76 -1.90 1.51 -5.99
C CYS A 76 -1.35 0.76 -7.18
N VAL A 77 -0.11 1.04 -7.54
CA VAL A 77 0.52 0.54 -8.76
C VAL A 77 1.77 -0.23 -8.40
N ASP A 78 1.86 -1.47 -8.84
CA ASP A 78 3.05 -2.30 -8.63
C ASP A 78 3.08 -3.42 -9.67
N PRO A 79 4.21 -3.63 -10.34
CA PRO A 79 4.31 -4.69 -11.36
C PRO A 79 4.43 -6.09 -10.77
N SER A 80 4.72 -6.20 -9.48
CA SER A 80 4.93 -7.49 -8.84
C SER A 80 3.64 -8.11 -8.30
N SER A 81 3.72 -9.37 -7.90
CA SER A 81 2.59 -10.07 -7.30
C SER A 81 2.23 -9.52 -5.91
N ALA A 82 3.05 -8.66 -5.34
CA ALA A 82 2.75 -8.01 -4.07
C ALA A 82 1.44 -7.23 -4.12
N ILE A 83 1.02 -6.78 -5.32
CA ILE A 83 -0.27 -6.10 -5.49
C ILE A 83 -1.44 -6.94 -5.02
N ASN A 84 -1.35 -8.27 -5.11
CA ASN A 84 -2.39 -9.15 -4.62
C ASN A 84 -2.52 -9.10 -3.10
N VAL A 85 -1.41 -8.95 -2.41
CA VAL A 85 -1.39 -8.77 -0.96
C VAL A 85 -1.93 -7.40 -0.60
N ALA A 86 -1.57 -6.37 -1.37
CA ALA A 86 -2.11 -5.02 -1.18
C ALA A 86 -3.63 -5.01 -1.26
N LYS A 87 -4.22 -5.72 -2.22
CA LYS A 87 -5.67 -5.82 -2.35
C LYS A 87 -6.31 -6.37 -1.08
N LYS A 88 -5.69 -7.36 -0.44
CA LYS A 88 -6.19 -7.94 0.80
C LYS A 88 -6.02 -6.96 1.96
N ASN A 89 -4.85 -6.35 2.07
CA ASN A 89 -4.53 -5.45 3.18
C ASN A 89 -5.37 -4.18 3.15
N LEU A 90 -5.75 -3.73 1.96
CA LEU A 90 -6.47 -2.47 1.76
C LEU A 90 -7.94 -2.69 1.41
N LYS A 91 -8.45 -3.89 1.64
CA LYS A 91 -9.82 -4.27 1.26
C LYS A 91 -10.88 -3.34 1.83
N LYS A 92 -10.67 -2.82 3.05
CA LYS A 92 -11.63 -1.94 3.70
C LYS A 92 -11.71 -0.54 3.06
N PHE A 93 -10.72 -0.17 2.26
CA PHE A 93 -10.69 1.15 1.61
C PHE A 93 -11.29 1.05 0.21
N LYS A 94 -12.52 1.53 0.07
CA LYS A 94 -13.23 1.47 -1.21
C LYS A 94 -12.68 2.44 -2.24
N ASN A 95 -11.87 3.41 -1.82
CA ASN A 95 -11.26 4.40 -2.70
C ASN A 95 -9.89 3.97 -3.25
N CYS A 96 -9.43 2.75 -2.92
CA CYS A 96 -8.20 2.21 -3.47
C CYS A 96 -8.47 1.46 -4.78
N LEU A 97 -7.65 1.73 -5.77
CA LEU A 97 -7.69 1.07 -7.08
C LEU A 97 -6.33 0.41 -7.30
N PHE A 98 -6.32 -0.83 -7.82
CA PHE A 98 -5.10 -1.63 -7.88
C PHE A 98 -4.75 -1.96 -9.31
N TYR A 99 -3.49 -1.72 -9.68
CA TYR A 99 -2.99 -1.96 -11.04
C TYR A 99 -1.66 -2.69 -10.96
N LYS A 100 -1.63 -3.92 -11.51
CA LYS A 100 -0.41 -4.69 -11.64
C LYS A 100 0.33 -4.23 -12.90
N LYS A 101 0.94 -3.06 -12.82
CA LYS A 101 1.61 -2.39 -13.91
C LYS A 101 2.78 -1.59 -13.40
N THR A 102 3.68 -1.21 -14.28
CA THR A 102 4.66 -0.17 -13.97
C THR A 102 3.97 1.19 -14.09
N LEU A 103 4.55 2.20 -13.46
CA LEU A 103 4.00 3.55 -13.54
C LEU A 103 3.95 4.04 -15.00
N GLU A 104 4.92 3.64 -15.81
CA GLU A 104 4.99 4.01 -17.23
C GLU A 104 3.82 3.44 -18.03
N GLU A 105 3.30 2.28 -17.62
CA GLU A 105 2.17 1.64 -18.30
C GLU A 105 0.83 2.25 -17.93
N MET A 106 0.78 3.09 -16.90
CA MET A 106 -0.46 3.72 -16.45
C MET A 106 -0.88 4.82 -17.42
N PRO A 107 -2.17 4.87 -17.78
CA PRO A 107 -2.69 5.93 -18.63
C PRO A 107 -2.90 7.22 -17.84
N ILE A 108 -1.81 7.79 -17.34
CA ILE A 108 -1.87 9.01 -16.57
C ILE A 108 -1.88 10.19 -17.54
N LYS A 109 -2.98 10.93 -17.53
CA LYS A 109 -3.07 12.16 -18.33
C LYS A 109 -2.45 13.30 -17.55
N ASN A 110 -1.60 14.05 -18.21
CA ASN A 110 -1.10 15.30 -17.67
C ASN A 110 -2.26 16.30 -17.66
N SER A 111 -2.74 16.57 -16.48
CA SER A 111 -3.79 17.56 -16.32
C SER A 111 -3.27 18.78 -15.60
#